data_ac938bd703a8cec2d4fc34dab041e5f1
#
_entry.id   ac938bd703a8cec2d4fc34dab041e5f1
#
_cell.length_a   1.000
_cell.length_b   1.000
_cell.length_c   1.000
_cell.angle_alpha   90.00
_cell.angle_beta   90.00
_cell.angle_gamma   90.00
#
_symmetry.space_group_name_H-M   'P 1'
#
loop_
_entity.id
_entity.type
_entity.pdbx_description
1 polymer ?
#
loop_
_entity_poly.entity_id
_entity_poly.type
_entity_poly.pdbx_seq_one_letter_code
_entity_poly.pdbx_strand_id
1 'polypeptide(L)'
;MAAAQITLEKLQQLIARGPFNRWLNFTIMKMDAGGIEVKATWREEWVVNPDRRYTHGGILAAIVDGAADYAIAAQLGRPVPTIDIRVDYHKAAMPGDLVAKARVVRTGSQYSTAEAYVYDSEDTLVASGRGTYFTAPPKT
;
A
#
# COMPACT_ATOMS: atom_id res chain seq x y z
N MET A 1 -18.92 8.66 13.23
CA MET A 1 -17.81 9.49 13.70
C MET A 1 -16.50 8.85 13.27
N ALA A 2 -15.68 9.57 12.54
CA ALA A 2 -14.39 9.04 12.13
C ALA A 2 -13.48 8.90 13.35
N ALA A 3 -12.78 7.77 13.47
CA ALA A 3 -11.75 7.61 14.49
C ALA A 3 -10.64 8.62 14.26
N ALA A 4 -10.01 9.11 15.32
CA ALA A 4 -8.85 9.99 15.19
C ALA A 4 -7.72 9.24 14.50
N GLN A 5 -7.12 9.88 13.50
CA GLN A 5 -5.97 9.31 12.82
C GLN A 5 -4.77 9.23 13.78
N ILE A 6 -4.00 8.16 13.65
CA ILE A 6 -2.72 8.06 14.35
C ILE A 6 -1.70 8.97 13.66
N THR A 7 -0.58 9.23 14.32
CA THR A 7 0.48 10.06 13.73
C THR A 7 1.19 9.32 12.60
N LEU A 8 1.84 10.08 11.73
CA LEU A 8 2.66 9.50 10.65
C LEU A 8 3.77 8.62 11.23
N GLU A 9 4.41 9.05 12.32
CA GLU A 9 5.46 8.29 12.98
C GLU A 9 4.93 6.95 13.50
N LYS A 10 3.72 6.95 14.07
CA LYS A 10 3.11 5.73 14.57
C LYS A 10 2.76 4.78 13.42
N LEU A 11 2.24 5.30 12.32
CA LEU A 11 1.94 4.50 11.14
C LEU A 11 3.21 3.92 10.56
N GLN A 12 4.30 4.69 10.49
CA GLN A 12 5.60 4.21 10.03
C GLN A 12 6.11 3.07 10.91
N GLN A 13 5.95 3.18 12.23
CA GLN A 13 6.33 2.11 13.14
C GLN A 13 5.52 0.84 12.90
N LEU A 14 4.21 0.98 12.66
CA LEU A 14 3.34 -0.16 12.41
C LEU A 14 3.72 -0.88 11.11
N ILE A 15 3.91 -0.14 10.02
CA ILE A 15 4.24 -0.74 8.72
C ILE A 15 5.60 -1.43 8.76
N ALA A 16 6.54 -0.90 9.52
CA ALA A 16 7.89 -1.45 9.63
C ALA A 16 7.97 -2.67 10.56
N ARG A 17 6.92 -3.03 11.27
CA ARG A 17 6.90 -4.25 12.08
C ARG A 17 6.90 -5.52 11.24
N GLY A 18 6.28 -5.49 10.07
CA GLY A 18 6.22 -6.65 9.18
C GLY A 18 7.54 -6.83 8.44
N PRO A 19 8.15 -8.04 8.49
CA PRO A 19 9.42 -8.28 7.78
C PRO A 19 9.30 -8.03 6.27
N PHE A 20 8.19 -8.42 5.65
CA PHE A 20 7.98 -8.21 4.22
C PHE A 20 7.91 -6.72 3.89
N ASN A 21 7.21 -5.94 4.70
CA ASN A 21 7.11 -4.49 4.51
C ASN A 21 8.46 -3.80 4.66
N ARG A 22 9.31 -4.29 5.58
CA ARG A 22 10.70 -3.82 5.68
C ARG A 22 11.48 -4.16 4.42
N TRP A 23 11.28 -5.37 3.88
CA TRP A 23 11.95 -5.79 2.65
C TRP A 23 11.52 -4.93 1.46
N LEU A 24 10.25 -4.53 1.40
CA LEU A 24 9.75 -3.60 0.38
C LEU A 24 10.25 -2.18 0.59
N ASN A 25 10.89 -1.90 1.73
CA ASN A 25 11.39 -0.57 2.09
C ASN A 25 10.28 0.49 2.06
N PHE A 26 9.14 0.16 2.66
CA PHE A 26 8.01 1.09 2.74
C PHE A 26 8.34 2.27 3.66
N THR A 27 8.19 3.48 3.13
CA THR A 27 8.32 4.73 3.88
C THR A 27 7.06 5.56 3.67
N ILE A 28 6.40 5.91 4.77
CA ILE A 28 5.22 6.78 4.71
C ILE A 28 5.71 8.20 4.46
N MET A 29 5.39 8.72 3.27
CA MET A 29 5.85 10.05 2.86
C MET A 29 4.89 11.15 3.28
N LYS A 30 3.61 10.83 3.31
CA LYS A 30 2.57 11.81 3.57
C LYS A 30 1.34 11.10 4.13
N MET A 31 0.62 11.79 5.00
CA MET A 31 -0.62 11.30 5.57
C MET A 31 -1.55 12.48 5.79
N ASP A 32 -2.79 12.35 5.34
CA ASP A 32 -3.84 13.35 5.59
C ASP A 32 -5.16 12.64 5.86
N ALA A 33 -6.24 13.40 6.00
CA ALA A 33 -7.56 12.85 6.32
C ALA A 33 -8.08 11.88 5.25
N GLY A 34 -7.64 12.03 4.00
CA GLY A 34 -8.13 11.24 2.87
C GLY A 34 -7.30 10.01 2.55
N GLY A 35 -6.04 9.97 2.99
CA GLY A 35 -5.18 8.85 2.61
C GLY A 35 -3.72 9.02 2.95
N ILE A 36 -2.90 8.19 2.32
CA ILE A 36 -1.46 8.18 2.56
C ILE A 36 -0.69 8.09 1.24
N GLU A 37 0.57 8.50 1.27
CA GLU A 37 1.54 8.24 0.20
C GLU A 37 2.68 7.43 0.79
N VAL A 38 2.98 6.30 0.14
CA VAL A 38 3.99 5.35 0.58
C VAL A 38 5.01 5.17 -0.52
N LYS A 39 6.29 5.36 -0.20
CA LYS A 39 7.37 5.05 -1.11
C LYS A 39 7.87 3.64 -0.86
N ALA A 40 8.07 2.88 -1.93
CA ALA A 40 8.77 1.61 -1.90
C ALA A 40 10.10 1.82 -2.61
N THR A 41 11.21 1.67 -1.89
CA THR A 41 12.54 1.89 -2.43
C THR A 41 12.93 0.67 -3.27
N TRP A 42 13.35 0.94 -4.51
CA TRP A 42 13.69 -0.10 -5.49
C TRP A 42 14.81 -1.01 -5.00
N ARG A 43 14.71 -2.27 -5.41
CA ARG A 43 15.79 -3.25 -5.24
C ARG A 43 15.83 -4.22 -6.42
N GLU A 44 17.01 -4.72 -6.71
CA GLU A 44 17.25 -5.58 -7.86
C GLU A 44 16.36 -6.82 -7.86
N GLU A 45 16.02 -7.34 -6.70
CA GLU A 45 15.20 -8.55 -6.56
C GLU A 45 13.78 -8.40 -7.07
N TRP A 46 13.32 -7.17 -7.34
CA TRP A 46 12.01 -6.93 -7.95
C TRP A 46 11.97 -7.32 -9.43
N VAL A 47 13.15 -7.40 -10.06
CA VAL A 47 13.26 -7.65 -11.52
C VAL A 47 12.85 -9.09 -11.83
N VAL A 48 11.84 -9.25 -12.69
CA VAL A 48 11.34 -10.57 -13.07
C VAL A 48 12.04 -11.09 -14.33
N ASN A 49 12.47 -10.20 -15.22
CA ASN A 49 13.11 -10.56 -16.48
C ASN A 49 14.44 -9.81 -16.59
N PRO A 50 15.58 -10.53 -16.55
CA PRO A 50 16.88 -9.87 -16.52
C PRO A 50 17.21 -9.07 -17.79
N ASP A 51 16.57 -9.40 -18.91
CA ASP A 51 16.83 -8.70 -20.18
C ASP A 51 15.98 -7.43 -20.29
N ARG A 52 14.75 -7.47 -19.85
CA ARG A 52 13.81 -6.33 -19.92
C ARG A 52 13.75 -5.50 -18.65
N ARG A 53 14.10 -6.07 -17.51
CA ARG A 53 14.32 -5.42 -16.22
C ARG A 53 13.09 -4.74 -15.60
N TYR A 54 11.88 -5.09 -16.02
CA TYR A 54 10.69 -4.56 -15.38
C TYR A 54 10.40 -5.29 -14.06
N THR A 55 9.70 -4.59 -13.17
CA THR A 55 9.32 -5.10 -11.84
C THR A 55 8.28 -6.20 -11.96
N HIS A 56 8.44 -7.26 -11.18
CA HIS A 56 7.48 -8.36 -11.07
C HIS A 56 6.10 -7.83 -10.69
N GLY A 57 5.06 -8.30 -11.40
CA GLY A 57 3.68 -7.89 -11.14
C GLY A 57 3.22 -8.17 -9.71
N GLY A 58 3.72 -9.25 -9.10
CA GLY A 58 3.43 -9.57 -7.71
C GLY A 58 3.96 -8.53 -6.73
N ILE A 59 5.08 -7.87 -7.06
CA ILE A 59 5.61 -6.77 -6.25
C ILE A 59 4.68 -5.56 -6.33
N LEU A 60 4.21 -5.23 -7.54
CA LEU A 60 3.24 -4.16 -7.72
C LEU A 60 1.95 -4.44 -6.96
N ALA A 61 1.48 -5.70 -7.00
CA ALA A 61 0.30 -6.11 -6.25
C ALA A 61 0.50 -5.98 -4.74
N ALA A 62 1.68 -6.36 -4.24
CA ALA A 62 2.03 -6.22 -2.82
C ALA A 62 2.06 -4.75 -2.40
N ILE A 63 2.54 -3.87 -3.27
CA ILE A 63 2.58 -2.42 -2.99
C ILE A 63 1.16 -1.85 -2.94
N VAL A 64 0.29 -2.24 -3.89
CA VAL A 64 -1.12 -1.83 -3.88
C VAL A 64 -1.80 -2.30 -2.60
N ASP A 65 -1.65 -3.58 -2.27
CA ASP A 65 -2.27 -4.18 -1.08
C ASP A 65 -1.78 -3.50 0.20
N GLY A 66 -0.48 -3.36 0.34
CA GLY A 66 0.12 -2.75 1.53
C GLY A 66 -0.29 -1.29 1.70
N ALA A 67 -0.26 -0.50 0.64
CA ALA A 67 -0.64 0.91 0.71
C ALA A 67 -2.12 1.07 1.06
N ALA A 68 -3.00 0.28 0.45
CA ALA A 68 -4.44 0.33 0.73
C ALA A 68 -4.74 -0.10 2.17
N ASP A 69 -4.11 -1.19 2.64
CA ASP A 69 -4.24 -1.66 4.02
C ASP A 69 -3.86 -0.55 5.01
N TYR A 70 -2.71 0.07 4.79
CA TYR A 70 -2.20 1.07 5.74
C TYR A 70 -2.92 2.42 5.64
N ALA A 71 -3.63 2.70 4.55
CA ALA A 71 -4.58 3.81 4.52
C ALA A 71 -5.71 3.57 5.54
N ILE A 72 -6.19 2.33 5.64
CA ILE A 72 -7.18 1.94 6.65
C ILE A 72 -6.54 1.95 8.04
N ALA A 73 -5.33 1.40 8.17
CA ALA A 73 -4.61 1.37 9.45
C ALA A 73 -4.39 2.76 10.03
N ALA A 74 -4.20 3.77 9.18
CA ALA A 74 -4.05 5.16 9.63
C ALA A 74 -5.28 5.64 10.41
N GLN A 75 -6.47 5.14 10.06
CA GLN A 75 -7.72 5.51 10.74
C GLN A 75 -7.99 4.61 11.95
N LEU A 76 -7.67 3.32 11.85
CA LEU A 76 -8.00 2.34 12.89
C LEU A 76 -6.91 2.19 13.96
N GLY A 77 -5.68 2.58 13.66
CA GLY A 77 -4.54 2.38 14.54
C GLY A 77 -3.95 0.98 14.48
N ARG A 78 -4.37 0.15 13.53
CA ARG A 78 -3.88 -1.23 13.34
C ARG A 78 -4.03 -1.67 11.90
N PRO A 79 -3.11 -2.52 11.40
CA PRO A 79 -3.32 -3.15 10.09
C PRO A 79 -4.46 -4.17 10.15
N VAL A 80 -4.99 -4.52 8.99
CA VAL A 80 -6.16 -5.39 8.87
C VAL A 80 -5.92 -6.47 7.82
N PRO A 81 -6.55 -7.66 7.97
CA PRO A 81 -6.40 -8.71 6.98
C PRO A 81 -7.07 -8.36 5.66
N THR A 82 -6.43 -8.74 4.56
CA THR A 82 -6.98 -8.58 3.21
C THR A 82 -7.93 -9.72 2.91
N ILE A 83 -9.14 -9.41 2.45
CA ILE A 83 -10.11 -10.41 2.00
C ILE A 83 -9.92 -10.69 0.52
N ASP A 84 -9.85 -9.63 -0.28
CA ASP A 84 -9.53 -9.76 -1.69
C ASP A 84 -8.86 -8.49 -2.19
N ILE A 85 -8.24 -8.60 -3.35
CA ILE A 85 -7.59 -7.46 -4.00
C ILE A 85 -7.67 -7.66 -5.51
N ARG A 86 -7.98 -6.57 -6.20
CA ARG A 86 -7.88 -6.50 -7.65
C ARG A 86 -6.77 -5.52 -8.01
N VAL A 87 -5.92 -5.92 -8.95
CA VAL A 87 -4.83 -5.06 -9.44
C VAL A 87 -4.91 -4.98 -10.96
N ASP A 88 -4.85 -3.76 -11.47
CA ASP A 88 -4.76 -3.48 -12.90
C ASP A 88 -3.36 -2.97 -13.21
N TYR A 89 -2.72 -3.57 -14.20
CA TYR A 89 -1.36 -3.20 -14.63
C TYR A 89 -1.46 -2.33 -15.87
N HIS A 90 -0.91 -1.11 -15.80
CA HIS A 90 -1.08 -0.12 -16.86
C HIS A 90 0.17 0.05 -17.71
N LYS A 91 1.34 -0.13 -17.12
CA LYS A 91 2.62 0.05 -17.79
C LYS A 91 3.69 -0.72 -17.04
N ALA A 92 4.69 -1.22 -17.77
CA ALA A 92 5.84 -1.87 -17.15
C ALA A 92 6.59 -0.88 -16.24
N ALA A 93 6.81 -1.30 -14.98
CA ALA A 93 7.57 -0.49 -14.03
C ALA A 93 9.06 -0.81 -14.17
N MET A 94 9.82 0.11 -14.74
CA MET A 94 11.25 -0.03 -14.92
C MET A 94 11.99 0.20 -13.60
N PRO A 95 13.30 -0.15 -13.50
CA PRO A 95 14.06 0.05 -12.26
C PRO A 95 13.91 1.47 -11.72
N GLY A 96 13.61 1.58 -10.44
CA GLY A 96 13.41 2.86 -9.77
C GLY A 96 12.41 2.75 -8.64
N ASP A 97 12.43 3.72 -7.75
CA ASP A 97 11.49 3.78 -6.63
C ASP A 97 10.07 3.97 -7.13
N LEU A 98 9.12 3.44 -6.38
CA LEU A 98 7.69 3.57 -6.67
C LEU A 98 7.01 4.29 -5.52
N VAL A 99 5.99 5.08 -5.85
CA VAL A 99 5.16 5.77 -4.85
C VAL A 99 3.72 5.34 -5.03
N ALA A 100 3.12 4.81 -3.97
CA ALA A 100 1.72 4.46 -3.95
C ALA A 100 0.93 5.53 -3.22
N LYS A 101 -0.15 6.01 -3.85
CA LYS A 101 -1.11 6.93 -3.23
C LYS A 101 -2.36 6.14 -2.94
N ALA A 102 -2.71 6.02 -1.68
CA ALA A 102 -3.82 5.18 -1.23
C ALA A 102 -4.82 5.98 -0.43
N ARG A 103 -6.09 5.60 -0.57
CA ARG A 103 -7.16 6.23 0.20
C ARG A 103 -8.24 5.22 0.55
N VAL A 104 -8.94 5.48 1.65
CA VAL A 104 -10.08 4.67 2.05
C VAL A 104 -11.28 5.12 1.23
N VAL A 105 -11.93 4.15 0.58
CA VAL A 105 -13.15 4.41 -0.20
C VAL A 105 -14.37 4.35 0.71
N ARG A 106 -14.42 3.33 1.58
CA ARG A 106 -15.52 3.13 2.51
C ARG A 106 -15.02 2.47 3.78
N THR A 107 -15.40 3.00 4.91
CA THR A 107 -15.13 2.42 6.22
C THR A 107 -16.36 1.70 6.70
N GLY A 108 -16.24 0.42 7.05
CA GLY A 108 -17.32 -0.38 7.61
C GLY A 108 -16.88 -1.03 8.91
N SER A 109 -17.87 -1.45 9.70
CA SER A 109 -17.59 -2.09 10.99
C SER A 109 -16.94 -3.45 10.84
N GLN A 110 -17.25 -4.19 9.77
CA GLN A 110 -16.68 -5.50 9.51
C GLN A 110 -15.76 -5.49 8.29
N TYR A 111 -16.11 -4.73 7.25
CA TYR A 111 -15.35 -4.67 6.01
C TYR A 111 -15.16 -3.22 5.59
N SER A 112 -13.98 -2.92 5.11
CA SER A 112 -13.66 -1.62 4.54
C SER A 112 -13.04 -1.81 3.17
N THR A 113 -13.17 -0.80 2.31
CA THR A 113 -12.61 -0.79 0.97
C THR A 113 -11.62 0.36 0.85
N ALA A 114 -10.46 0.08 0.29
CA ALA A 114 -9.46 1.10 -0.01
C ALA A 114 -8.86 0.84 -1.38
N GLU A 115 -8.32 1.89 -1.98
CA GLU A 115 -7.70 1.81 -3.30
C GLU A 115 -6.32 2.47 -3.27
N ALA A 116 -5.47 2.06 -4.21
CA ALA A 116 -4.13 2.59 -4.33
C ALA A 116 -3.73 2.73 -5.80
N TYR A 117 -2.93 3.74 -6.07
CA TYR A 117 -2.39 4.08 -7.38
C TYR A 117 -0.88 4.16 -7.27
N VAL A 118 -0.17 3.39 -8.10
CA VAL A 118 1.29 3.27 -8.03
C VAL A 118 1.92 4.01 -9.19
N TYR A 119 2.82 4.92 -8.87
CA TYR A 119 3.52 5.79 -9.82
C TYR A 119 5.02 5.52 -9.80
N ASP A 120 5.64 5.63 -10.97
CA ASP A 120 7.10 5.56 -11.08
C ASP A 120 7.74 6.95 -10.78
N SER A 121 9.08 7.04 -10.91
CA SER A 121 9.80 8.27 -10.61
C SER A 121 9.50 9.41 -11.58
N GLU A 122 8.87 9.13 -12.71
CA GLU A 122 8.45 10.13 -13.70
C GLU A 122 6.97 10.47 -13.55
N ASP A 123 6.35 10.05 -12.44
CA ASP A 123 4.95 10.30 -12.14
C ASP A 123 3.99 9.61 -13.12
N THR A 124 4.43 8.52 -13.74
CA THR A 124 3.61 7.70 -14.63
C THR A 124 2.88 6.63 -13.83
N LEU A 125 1.58 6.48 -14.04
CA LEU A 125 0.78 5.43 -13.40
C LEU A 125 1.15 4.07 -13.98
N VAL A 126 1.69 3.19 -13.13
CA VAL A 126 2.12 1.85 -13.56
C VAL A 126 1.15 0.76 -13.13
N ALA A 127 0.45 0.95 -12.02
CA ALA A 127 -0.54 -0.01 -11.53
C ALA A 127 -1.55 0.70 -10.65
N SER A 128 -2.72 0.13 -10.52
CA SER A 128 -3.71 0.59 -9.55
C SER A 128 -4.54 -0.59 -9.08
N GLY A 129 -5.23 -0.42 -7.96
CA GLY A 129 -6.05 -1.50 -7.47
C GLY A 129 -6.95 -1.10 -6.32
N ARG A 130 -7.79 -2.05 -5.94
CA ARG A 130 -8.76 -1.88 -4.87
C ARG A 130 -8.82 -3.17 -4.06
N GLY A 131 -8.85 -3.03 -2.74
CA GLY A 131 -8.96 -4.17 -1.84
C GLY A 131 -10.13 -4.05 -0.90
N THR A 132 -10.60 -5.19 -0.44
CA THR A 132 -11.56 -5.32 0.65
C THR A 132 -10.82 -5.91 1.84
N TYR A 133 -11.02 -5.31 3.00
CA TYR A 133 -10.26 -5.62 4.21
C TYR A 133 -11.22 -5.91 5.35
N PHE A 134 -10.83 -6.89 6.19
CA PHE A 134 -11.64 -7.26 7.35
C PHE A 134 -11.29 -6.34 8.51
N THR A 135 -12.22 -5.45 8.85
CA THR A 135 -11.96 -4.41 9.84
C THR A 135 -12.68 -4.64 11.18
N ALA A 136 -13.37 -5.76 11.34
CA ALA A 136 -13.96 -6.11 12.63
C ALA A 136 -12.85 -6.18 13.70
N PRO A 137 -13.14 -5.74 14.94
CA PRO A 137 -12.13 -5.81 16.01
C PRO A 137 -11.66 -7.25 16.21
N PRO A 138 -10.35 -7.45 16.50
CA PRO A 138 -9.86 -8.79 16.77
C PRO A 138 -10.55 -9.38 17.99
N LYS A 139 -10.79 -10.69 17.96
CA LYS A 139 -11.33 -11.41 19.12
C LYS A 139 -10.23 -11.47 20.18
N THR A 140 -10.61 -11.14 21.41
CA THR A 140 -9.72 -11.23 22.57
C THR A 140 -9.67 -12.64 23.12
#